data_26d72058a7e932f0e57e5158b63f390c
#
_entry.id   26d72058a7e932f0e57e5158b63f390c
#
_cell.length_a   1.000
_cell.length_b   1.000
_cell.length_c   1.000
_cell.angle_alpha   90.00
_cell.angle_beta   90.00
_cell.angle_gamma   90.00
#
_symmetry.space_group_name_H-M   'P 1'
#
loop_
_entity.id
_entity.type
_entity.pdbx_description
1 polymer ?
#
loop_
_entity_poly.entity_id
_entity_poly.type
_entity_poly.pdbx_seq_one_letter_code
_entity_poly.pdbx_strand_id
1 'polypeptide(L)'
;KIIIENLKNLFVKEYIYPMIRGHAIYEGVYLLGTSIARPLIAKRQIAIAKKFKAYAVSHGSTGKGNDQVRFELGYHYFGPKIKIIAPWRIWKLKSRTDLMNYAKKHQIPIPKDKKGAPPFSVDDNLFHTSTEGKVLENPRKSAPEFIFQRTISPEKAPNKSSYITIGFKNGDPISINNKKLSPSKLLDKLNFI
;
A
#
# COMPACT_ATOMS: atom_id res chain seq x y z
N LYS A 1 10.26 9.24 20.36
CA LYS A 1 9.19 10.16 19.93
C LYS A 1 8.51 9.58 18.70
N ILE A 2 7.17 9.52 18.70
CA ILE A 2 6.37 9.09 17.55
C ILE A 2 5.97 10.33 16.76
N ILE A 3 6.03 10.25 15.42
CA ILE A 3 5.58 11.30 14.49
C ILE A 3 4.56 10.66 13.56
N ILE A 4 3.36 11.25 13.48
CA ILE A 4 2.29 10.81 12.63
C ILE A 4 1.99 11.91 11.62
N GLU A 5 2.03 11.60 10.32
CA GLU A 5 1.68 12.52 9.25
C GLU A 5 0.53 11.94 8.41
N ASN A 6 -0.48 12.74 8.13
CA ASN A 6 -1.54 12.37 7.20
C ASN A 6 -1.17 12.79 5.78
N LEU A 7 -0.76 11.83 4.96
CA LEU A 7 -0.31 12.05 3.59
C LEU A 7 -1.40 11.77 2.54
N LYS A 8 -2.63 11.44 2.92
CA LYS A 8 -3.68 10.99 2.00
C LYS A 8 -3.91 11.97 0.84
N ASN A 9 -4.16 13.25 1.13
CA ASN A 9 -4.39 14.25 0.08
C ASN A 9 -3.16 14.44 -0.82
N LEU A 10 -1.98 14.49 -0.24
CA LEU A 10 -0.72 14.60 -0.98
C LEU A 10 -0.52 13.41 -1.91
N PHE A 11 -0.75 12.22 -1.40
CA PHE A 11 -0.63 10.97 -2.16
C PHE A 11 -1.57 10.96 -3.37
N VAL A 12 -2.84 11.31 -3.18
CA VAL A 12 -3.80 11.32 -4.29
C VAL A 12 -3.44 12.40 -5.30
N LYS A 13 -3.21 13.63 -4.86
CA LYS A 13 -2.98 14.77 -5.75
C LYS A 13 -1.68 14.66 -6.55
N GLU A 14 -0.58 14.29 -5.89
CA GLU A 14 0.77 14.35 -6.49
C GLU A 14 1.26 13.02 -7.04
N TYR A 15 0.61 11.89 -6.70
CA TYR A 15 1.04 10.57 -7.15
C TYR A 15 -0.07 9.84 -7.93
N ILE A 16 -1.28 9.71 -7.37
CA ILE A 16 -2.36 8.97 -8.03
C ILE A 16 -2.91 9.73 -9.24
N TYR A 17 -3.20 11.02 -9.13
CA TYR A 17 -3.76 11.80 -10.24
C TYR A 17 -2.82 11.84 -11.46
N PRO A 18 -1.50 12.07 -11.32
CA PRO A 18 -0.58 11.92 -12.44
C PRO A 18 -0.61 10.54 -13.10
N MET A 19 -0.76 9.48 -12.32
CA MET A 19 -0.91 8.12 -12.86
C MET A 19 -2.20 7.93 -13.64
N ILE A 20 -3.33 8.46 -13.13
CA ILE A 20 -4.62 8.42 -13.84
C ILE A 20 -4.48 9.14 -15.17
N ARG A 21 -3.90 10.35 -15.19
CA ARG A 21 -3.67 11.11 -16.44
C ARG A 21 -2.76 10.39 -17.41
N GLY A 22 -1.75 9.69 -16.89
CA GLY A 22 -0.78 8.92 -17.69
C GLY A 22 -1.26 7.53 -18.06
N HIS A 23 -2.45 7.09 -17.64
CA HIS A 23 -2.96 5.72 -17.82
C HIS A 23 -1.95 4.65 -17.38
N ALA A 24 -1.21 4.91 -16.30
CA ALA A 24 -0.16 4.02 -15.82
C ALA A 24 -0.77 2.82 -15.09
N ILE A 25 -0.87 1.70 -15.80
CA ILE A 25 -1.36 0.43 -15.30
C ILE A 25 -0.30 -0.64 -15.63
N TYR A 26 0.11 -1.42 -14.63
CA TYR A 26 1.04 -2.50 -14.85
C TYR A 26 0.29 -3.76 -15.32
N GLU A 27 0.74 -4.35 -16.44
CA GLU A 27 0.14 -5.53 -17.08
C GLU A 27 -1.38 -5.45 -17.31
N GLY A 28 -1.89 -4.23 -17.50
CA GLY A 28 -3.31 -3.98 -17.78
C GLY A 28 -4.27 -4.10 -16.59
N VAL A 29 -3.78 -4.49 -15.41
CA VAL A 29 -4.64 -4.76 -14.24
C VAL A 29 -4.17 -4.12 -12.93
N TYR A 30 -2.86 -4.02 -12.70
CA TYR A 30 -2.34 -3.55 -11.42
C TYR A 30 -2.14 -2.03 -11.41
N LEU A 31 -2.86 -1.35 -10.51
CA LEU A 31 -2.92 0.12 -10.45
C LEU A 31 -1.72 0.80 -9.76
N LEU A 32 -0.67 0.08 -9.42
CA LEU A 32 0.60 0.61 -8.89
C LEU A 32 0.52 1.43 -7.60
N GLY A 33 -0.60 1.47 -6.89
CA GLY A 33 -0.78 2.31 -5.70
C GLY A 33 0.26 2.07 -4.62
N THR A 34 0.56 0.81 -4.31
CA THR A 34 1.63 0.45 -3.37
C THR A 34 3.01 0.87 -3.88
N SER A 35 3.27 0.70 -5.17
CA SER A 35 4.55 1.05 -5.79
C SER A 35 4.88 2.54 -5.66
N ILE A 36 3.89 3.42 -5.88
CA ILE A 36 4.08 4.88 -5.80
C ILE A 36 3.96 5.43 -4.38
N ALA A 37 3.36 4.69 -3.45
CA ALA A 37 3.30 5.10 -2.05
C ALA A 37 4.69 5.07 -1.39
N ARG A 38 5.55 4.10 -1.72
CA ARG A 38 6.87 3.95 -1.11
C ARG A 38 7.80 5.14 -1.33
N PRO A 39 7.92 5.72 -2.55
CA PRO A 39 8.68 6.96 -2.76
C PRO A 39 8.17 8.14 -1.94
N LEU A 40 6.86 8.30 -1.80
CA LEU A 40 6.30 9.36 -0.95
C LEU A 40 6.68 9.15 0.52
N ILE A 41 6.55 7.93 1.04
CA ILE A 41 6.94 7.60 2.42
C ILE A 41 8.43 7.87 2.62
N ALA A 42 9.28 7.42 1.70
CA ALA A 42 10.72 7.66 1.74
C ALA A 42 11.06 9.16 1.77
N LYS A 43 10.43 9.96 0.91
CA LYS A 43 10.57 11.42 0.88
C LYS A 43 10.26 12.05 2.24
N ARG A 44 9.13 11.67 2.84
CA ARG A 44 8.71 12.22 4.14
C ARG A 44 9.60 11.75 5.28
N GLN A 45 9.99 10.49 5.29
CA GLN A 45 10.90 9.94 6.28
C GLN A 45 12.26 10.63 6.25
N ILE A 46 12.83 10.88 5.08
CA ILE A 46 14.08 11.65 4.93
C ILE A 46 13.90 13.10 5.39
N ALA A 47 12.79 13.76 5.07
CA ALA A 47 12.52 15.11 5.54
C ALA A 47 12.48 15.19 7.08
N ILE A 48 11.83 14.21 7.71
CA ILE A 48 11.79 14.08 9.17
C ILE A 48 13.19 13.78 9.74
N ALA A 49 13.92 12.85 9.14
CA ALA A 49 15.28 12.51 9.54
C ALA A 49 16.21 13.74 9.52
N LYS A 50 16.15 14.54 8.46
CA LYS A 50 16.90 15.82 8.35
C LYS A 50 16.49 16.81 9.43
N LYS A 51 15.19 16.99 9.67
CA LYS A 51 14.66 17.89 10.72
C LYS A 51 15.18 17.54 12.11
N PHE A 52 15.30 16.25 12.41
CA PHE A 52 15.77 15.78 13.72
C PHE A 52 17.26 15.42 13.72
N LYS A 53 18.00 15.74 12.68
CA LYS A 53 19.44 15.42 12.54
C LYS A 53 19.73 13.93 12.80
N ALA A 54 18.83 13.05 12.32
CA ALA A 54 18.99 11.61 12.48
C ALA A 54 20.18 11.12 11.66
N TYR A 55 20.97 10.23 12.25
CA TYR A 55 22.14 9.61 11.60
C TYR A 55 21.72 8.60 10.51
N ALA A 56 20.60 7.91 10.72
CA ALA A 56 20.15 6.84 9.82
C ALA A 56 18.62 6.84 9.69
N VAL A 57 18.16 6.22 8.62
CA VAL A 57 16.76 5.77 8.43
C VAL A 57 16.71 4.25 8.36
N SER A 58 15.57 3.68 8.71
CA SER A 58 15.37 2.23 8.67
C SER A 58 14.04 1.88 8.04
N HIS A 59 13.98 0.71 7.39
CA HIS A 59 12.74 0.10 6.90
C HIS A 59 12.71 -1.38 7.24
N GLY A 60 11.50 -1.96 7.31
CA GLY A 60 11.26 -3.37 7.60
C GLY A 60 10.98 -4.23 6.38
N SER A 61 11.24 -3.73 5.17
CA SER A 61 11.03 -4.50 3.93
C SER A 61 11.97 -5.68 3.84
N THR A 62 11.49 -6.77 3.23
CA THR A 62 12.29 -7.99 3.03
C THR A 62 13.52 -7.71 2.16
N GLY A 63 14.59 -8.48 2.34
CA GLY A 63 15.86 -8.27 1.63
C GLY A 63 15.84 -8.60 0.13
N LYS A 64 14.72 -9.08 -0.42
CA LYS A 64 14.59 -9.51 -1.83
C LYS A 64 13.37 -8.92 -2.54
N GLY A 65 12.54 -8.12 -1.86
CA GLY A 65 11.29 -7.61 -2.41
C GLY A 65 11.44 -6.26 -3.11
N ASN A 66 10.43 -5.94 -3.93
CA ASN A 66 10.35 -4.66 -4.64
C ASN A 66 10.27 -3.45 -3.69
N ASP A 67 9.66 -3.60 -2.52
CA ASP A 67 9.50 -2.51 -1.56
C ASP A 67 10.83 -2.02 -1.01
N GLN A 68 11.78 -2.94 -0.76
CA GLN A 68 13.13 -2.57 -0.37
C GLN A 68 13.77 -1.63 -1.39
N VAL A 69 13.72 -2.00 -2.67
CA VAL A 69 14.30 -1.20 -3.77
C VAL A 69 13.63 0.19 -3.81
N ARG A 70 12.32 0.25 -3.73
CA ARG A 70 11.54 1.50 -3.76
C ARG A 70 11.90 2.44 -2.61
N PHE A 71 12.01 1.91 -1.39
CA PHE A 71 12.43 2.70 -0.22
C PHE A 71 13.86 3.20 -0.37
N GLU A 72 14.79 2.33 -0.69
CA GLU A 72 16.21 2.68 -0.71
C GLU A 72 16.57 3.63 -1.86
N LEU A 73 16.01 3.44 -3.05
CA LEU A 73 16.15 4.42 -4.13
C LEU A 73 15.60 5.79 -3.71
N GLY A 74 14.45 5.83 -3.04
CA GLY A 74 13.91 7.06 -2.48
C GLY A 74 14.84 7.70 -1.44
N TYR A 75 15.40 6.91 -0.54
CA TYR A 75 16.34 7.43 0.46
C TYR A 75 17.61 7.97 -0.17
N HIS A 76 18.19 7.26 -1.13
CA HIS A 76 19.37 7.72 -1.86
C HIS A 76 19.10 9.02 -2.62
N TYR A 77 17.94 9.15 -3.23
CA TYR A 77 17.55 10.35 -3.96
C TYR A 77 17.32 11.56 -3.04
N PHE A 78 16.55 11.39 -1.97
CA PHE A 78 16.17 12.50 -1.09
C PHE A 78 17.20 12.80 0.01
N GLY A 79 18.06 11.86 0.35
CA GLY A 79 19.03 11.98 1.42
C GLY A 79 20.29 11.12 1.21
N PRO A 80 21.11 11.39 0.17
CA PRO A 80 22.21 10.50 -0.24
C PRO A 80 23.29 10.29 0.84
N LYS A 81 23.35 11.16 1.85
CA LYS A 81 24.31 11.07 2.96
C LYS A 81 23.76 10.38 4.22
N ILE A 82 22.46 10.06 4.25
CA ILE A 82 21.84 9.41 5.41
C ILE A 82 22.09 7.91 5.30
N LYS A 83 22.57 7.28 6.39
CA LYS A 83 22.76 5.83 6.45
C LYS A 83 21.42 5.10 6.41
N ILE A 84 21.37 4.00 5.67
CA ILE A 84 20.20 3.13 5.59
C ILE A 84 20.45 1.86 6.42
N ILE A 85 19.50 1.53 7.28
CA ILE A 85 19.51 0.31 8.08
C ILE A 85 18.37 -0.58 7.58
N ALA A 86 18.71 -1.70 6.96
CA ALA A 86 17.80 -2.72 6.48
C ALA A 86 17.98 -4.01 7.31
N PRO A 87 17.23 -4.20 8.40
CA PRO A 87 17.44 -5.30 9.34
C PRO A 87 17.41 -6.68 8.69
N TRP A 88 16.55 -6.91 7.71
CA TRP A 88 16.47 -8.16 6.97
C TRP A 88 17.78 -8.60 6.31
N ARG A 89 18.63 -7.68 5.94
CA ARG A 89 19.96 -8.00 5.37
C ARG A 89 21.04 -8.24 6.42
N ILE A 90 20.80 -7.79 7.64
CA ILE A 90 21.78 -7.84 8.74
C ILE A 90 21.47 -9.01 9.69
N TRP A 91 20.18 -9.26 9.94
CA TRP A 91 19.75 -10.30 10.87
C TRP A 91 19.88 -11.69 10.28
N LYS A 92 20.11 -12.67 11.15
CA LYS A 92 20.15 -14.10 10.77
C LYS A 92 18.77 -14.75 10.65
N LEU A 93 17.70 -13.96 10.61
CA LEU A 93 16.32 -14.42 10.43
C LEU A 93 16.06 -14.68 8.95
N LYS A 94 16.22 -15.92 8.49
CA LYS A 94 16.18 -16.29 7.07
C LYS A 94 14.83 -16.86 6.62
N SER A 95 14.00 -17.27 7.56
CA SER A 95 12.73 -17.94 7.27
C SER A 95 11.57 -17.30 8.01
N ARG A 96 10.36 -17.60 7.56
CA ARG A 96 9.13 -17.23 8.26
C ARG A 96 9.07 -17.87 9.65
N THR A 97 9.56 -19.08 9.78
CA THR A 97 9.65 -19.79 11.07
C THR A 97 10.55 -19.04 12.05
N ASP A 98 11.72 -18.57 11.60
CA ASP A 98 12.62 -17.77 12.43
C ASP A 98 11.96 -16.49 12.93
N LEU A 99 11.22 -15.80 12.04
CA LEU A 99 10.47 -14.60 12.39
C LEU A 99 9.37 -14.89 13.41
N MET A 100 8.63 -15.98 13.23
CA MET A 100 7.58 -16.39 14.18
C MET A 100 8.17 -16.70 15.55
N ASN A 101 9.28 -17.42 15.60
CA ASN A 101 9.99 -17.75 16.84
C ASN A 101 10.53 -16.48 17.52
N TYR A 102 11.10 -15.56 16.73
CA TYR A 102 11.55 -14.26 17.23
C TYR A 102 10.40 -13.45 17.82
N ALA A 103 9.29 -13.34 17.09
CA ALA A 103 8.12 -12.62 17.57
C ALA A 103 7.53 -13.23 18.86
N LYS A 104 7.46 -14.56 18.93
CA LYS A 104 7.04 -15.28 20.15
C LYS A 104 7.97 -15.01 21.33
N LYS A 105 9.28 -15.10 21.12
CA LYS A 105 10.30 -14.82 22.14
C LYS A 105 10.21 -13.39 22.69
N HIS A 106 9.93 -12.42 21.83
CA HIS A 106 9.87 -11.01 22.20
C HIS A 106 8.44 -10.49 22.44
N GLN A 107 7.45 -11.39 22.53
CA GLN A 107 6.03 -11.07 22.78
C GLN A 107 5.46 -10.03 21.77
N ILE A 108 5.93 -10.07 20.52
CA ILE A 108 5.44 -9.19 19.46
C ILE A 108 4.10 -9.76 18.96
N PRO A 109 3.00 -9.00 19.03
CA PRO A 109 1.70 -9.48 18.56
C PRO A 109 1.70 -9.66 17.05
N ILE A 110 1.29 -10.84 16.60
CA ILE A 110 1.14 -11.16 15.18
C ILE A 110 -0.34 -11.40 14.88
N PRO A 111 -0.93 -10.69 13.91
CA PRO A 111 -2.28 -10.99 13.45
C PRO A 111 -2.34 -12.42 12.89
N LYS A 112 -3.32 -13.18 13.31
CA LYS A 112 -3.62 -14.51 12.80
C LYS A 112 -4.90 -14.44 11.97
N ASP A 113 -4.95 -15.17 10.87
CA ASP A 113 -6.23 -15.40 10.21
C ASP A 113 -7.15 -16.25 11.11
N LYS A 114 -8.43 -16.34 10.74
CA LYS A 114 -9.43 -17.10 11.51
C LYS A 114 -9.07 -18.57 11.75
N LYS A 115 -8.12 -19.11 10.99
CA LYS A 115 -7.63 -20.52 11.10
C LYS A 115 -6.25 -20.61 11.77
N GLY A 116 -5.71 -19.50 12.27
CA GLY A 116 -4.37 -19.47 12.86
C GLY A 116 -3.22 -19.58 11.86
N ALA A 117 -3.52 -19.70 10.57
CA ALA A 117 -2.51 -19.72 9.51
C ALA A 117 -1.98 -18.29 9.26
N PRO A 118 -0.77 -18.14 8.71
CA PRO A 118 -0.27 -16.85 8.31
C PRO A 118 -1.22 -16.17 7.31
N PRO A 119 -1.44 -14.86 7.40
CA PRO A 119 -2.34 -14.15 6.49
C PRO A 119 -1.86 -14.22 5.03
N PHE A 120 -2.75 -13.95 4.07
CA PHE A 120 -2.37 -13.64 2.69
C PHE A 120 -1.47 -12.40 2.66
N SER A 121 -0.66 -12.27 1.63
CA SER A 121 0.00 -11.00 1.34
C SER A 121 -1.03 -10.07 0.70
N VAL A 122 -1.27 -8.93 1.32
CA VAL A 122 -2.30 -7.98 0.87
C VAL A 122 -1.68 -6.60 0.69
N ASP A 123 -1.80 -6.06 -0.52
CA ASP A 123 -1.57 -4.65 -0.81
C ASP A 123 -2.91 -3.93 -0.70
N ASP A 124 -3.06 -3.07 0.29
CA ASP A 124 -4.28 -2.31 0.52
C ASP A 124 -3.96 -0.82 0.70
N ASN A 125 -4.52 0.00 -0.18
CA ASN A 125 -4.33 1.45 -0.17
C ASN A 125 -5.58 2.17 -0.70
N LEU A 126 -5.56 3.50 -0.75
CA LEU A 126 -6.69 4.30 -1.24
C LEU A 126 -7.09 4.04 -2.69
N PHE A 127 -6.18 3.51 -3.50
CA PHE A 127 -6.35 3.40 -4.93
C PHE A 127 -6.72 1.99 -5.37
N HIS A 128 -6.17 0.97 -4.73
CA HIS A 128 -6.49 -0.43 -5.04
C HIS A 128 -6.24 -1.38 -3.86
N THR A 129 -6.75 -2.58 -3.99
CA THR A 129 -6.42 -3.73 -3.15
C THR A 129 -6.02 -4.89 -4.04
N SER A 130 -4.94 -5.58 -3.70
CA SER A 130 -4.53 -6.84 -4.32
C SER A 130 -4.14 -7.86 -3.26
N THR A 131 -4.39 -9.12 -3.53
CA THR A 131 -4.10 -10.22 -2.60
C THR A 131 -3.36 -11.32 -3.33
N GLU A 132 -2.30 -11.85 -2.73
CA GLU A 132 -1.49 -12.94 -3.30
C GLU A 132 -1.16 -14.00 -2.24
N GLY A 133 -0.72 -15.16 -2.72
CA GLY A 133 -0.23 -16.27 -1.89
C GLY A 133 -1.25 -17.38 -1.65
N LYS A 134 -0.78 -18.47 -1.01
CA LYS A 134 -1.56 -19.64 -0.61
C LYS A 134 -2.33 -20.28 -1.79
N VAL A 135 -3.66 -20.43 -1.63
CA VAL A 135 -4.53 -21.06 -2.63
C VAL A 135 -4.50 -20.32 -3.98
N LEU A 136 -4.20 -19.02 -3.98
CA LEU A 136 -4.12 -18.21 -5.20
C LEU A 136 -2.93 -18.56 -6.10
N GLU A 137 -1.92 -19.23 -5.56
CA GLU A 137 -0.77 -19.74 -6.33
C GLU A 137 -1.17 -20.94 -7.24
N ASN A 138 -2.33 -21.54 -7.02
CA ASN A 138 -2.81 -22.64 -7.83
C ASN A 138 -3.89 -22.16 -8.81
N PRO A 139 -3.59 -21.99 -10.13
CA PRO A 139 -4.53 -21.48 -11.12
C PRO A 139 -5.74 -22.39 -11.38
N ARG A 140 -5.72 -23.63 -10.88
CA ARG A 140 -6.85 -24.57 -10.96
C ARG A 140 -7.89 -24.35 -9.85
N LYS A 141 -7.62 -23.49 -8.87
CA LYS A 141 -8.53 -23.24 -7.75
C LYS A 141 -9.09 -21.83 -7.83
N SER A 142 -10.40 -21.71 -7.68
CA SER A 142 -11.07 -20.42 -7.57
C SER A 142 -10.63 -19.69 -6.32
N ALA A 143 -10.54 -18.36 -6.41
CA ALA A 143 -10.28 -17.52 -5.27
C ALA A 143 -11.44 -17.62 -4.26
N PRO A 144 -11.17 -17.91 -2.97
CA PRO A 144 -12.23 -17.93 -1.96
C PRO A 144 -12.85 -16.54 -1.77
N GLU A 145 -14.15 -16.46 -1.57
CA GLU A 145 -14.89 -15.19 -1.48
C GLU A 145 -14.34 -14.23 -0.41
N PHE A 146 -13.87 -14.73 0.72
CA PHE A 146 -13.34 -13.90 1.81
C PHE A 146 -12.09 -13.10 1.42
N ILE A 147 -11.46 -13.37 0.27
CA ILE A 147 -10.32 -12.59 -0.25
C ILE A 147 -10.77 -11.24 -0.77
N PHE A 148 -11.99 -11.15 -1.31
CA PHE A 148 -12.57 -9.93 -1.86
C PHE A 148 -13.09 -9.03 -0.73
N GLN A 149 -12.17 -8.28 -0.08
CA GLN A 149 -12.50 -7.48 1.09
C GLN A 149 -13.22 -6.17 0.77
N ARG A 150 -13.15 -5.71 -0.48
CA ARG A 150 -13.71 -4.42 -0.93
C ARG A 150 -14.83 -4.55 -1.95
N THR A 151 -15.11 -5.76 -2.39
CA THR A 151 -16.16 -6.06 -3.35
C THR A 151 -17.05 -7.18 -2.83
N ILE A 152 -18.23 -7.29 -3.36
CA ILE A 152 -19.22 -8.32 -3.04
C ILE A 152 -19.40 -9.19 -4.30
N SER A 153 -19.59 -10.51 -4.13
CA SER A 153 -19.88 -11.37 -5.29
C SER A 153 -21.16 -10.92 -6.01
N PRO A 154 -21.27 -11.10 -7.34
CA PRO A 154 -22.45 -10.72 -8.11
C PRO A 154 -23.76 -11.31 -7.54
N GLU A 155 -23.72 -12.53 -6.99
CA GLU A 155 -24.88 -13.20 -6.40
C GLU A 155 -25.40 -12.52 -5.12
N LYS A 156 -24.52 -11.77 -4.43
CA LYS A 156 -24.86 -11.04 -3.20
C LYS A 156 -25.01 -9.54 -3.43
N ALA A 157 -24.68 -9.08 -4.62
CA ALA A 157 -24.78 -7.66 -4.97
C ALA A 157 -26.27 -7.23 -5.05
N PRO A 158 -26.57 -5.95 -4.80
CA PRO A 158 -27.93 -5.43 -4.96
C PRO A 158 -28.44 -5.62 -6.40
N ASN A 159 -29.69 -6.05 -6.56
CA ASN A 159 -30.34 -6.17 -7.88
C ASN A 159 -30.59 -4.84 -8.58
N LYS A 160 -30.42 -3.72 -7.88
CA LYS A 160 -30.63 -2.38 -8.43
C LYS A 160 -29.29 -1.72 -8.73
N SER A 161 -29.11 -1.28 -9.98
CA SER A 161 -27.91 -0.53 -10.38
C SER A 161 -27.82 0.83 -9.68
N SER A 162 -26.61 1.24 -9.34
CA SER A 162 -26.31 2.60 -8.86
C SER A 162 -25.51 3.34 -9.92
N TYR A 163 -25.94 4.56 -10.25
CA TYR A 163 -25.27 5.42 -11.22
C TYR A 163 -24.44 6.48 -10.49
N ILE A 164 -23.22 6.69 -10.93
CA ILE A 164 -22.29 7.67 -10.39
C ILE A 164 -21.81 8.58 -11.53
N THR A 165 -21.88 9.88 -11.32
CA THR A 165 -21.29 10.87 -12.23
C THR A 165 -19.99 11.39 -11.63
N ILE A 166 -18.87 11.19 -12.33
CA ILE A 166 -17.57 11.72 -11.92
C ILE A 166 -17.23 12.92 -12.81
N GLY A 167 -17.05 14.07 -12.20
CA GLY A 167 -16.62 15.28 -12.91
C GLY A 167 -15.10 15.38 -12.91
N PHE A 168 -14.54 15.72 -14.08
CA PHE A 168 -13.11 15.90 -14.30
C PHE A 168 -12.75 17.34 -14.64
N LYS A 169 -11.54 17.76 -14.23
CA LYS A 169 -10.93 19.01 -14.67
C LYS A 169 -9.45 18.77 -14.95
N ASN A 170 -9.02 19.06 -16.18
CA ASN A 170 -7.64 18.85 -16.63
C ASN A 170 -7.15 17.38 -16.39
N GLY A 171 -8.04 16.40 -16.53
CA GLY A 171 -7.76 15.00 -16.33
C GLY A 171 -7.79 14.52 -14.87
N ASP A 172 -7.98 15.41 -13.90
CA ASP A 172 -8.13 15.06 -12.49
C ASP A 172 -9.61 14.91 -12.10
N PRO A 173 -10.02 13.85 -11.41
CA PRO A 173 -11.37 13.74 -10.87
C PRO A 173 -11.57 14.74 -9.71
N ILE A 174 -12.62 15.57 -9.79
CA ILE A 174 -12.85 16.67 -8.83
C ILE A 174 -14.20 16.60 -8.12
N SER A 175 -15.14 15.80 -8.61
CA SER A 175 -16.49 15.71 -8.02
C SER A 175 -17.13 14.35 -8.23
N ILE A 176 -18.06 14.00 -7.35
CA ILE A 176 -18.96 12.85 -7.48
C ILE A 176 -20.38 13.39 -7.36
N ASN A 177 -21.26 13.05 -8.33
CA ASN A 177 -22.67 13.47 -8.37
C ASN A 177 -22.79 15.00 -8.14
N ASN A 178 -22.01 15.78 -8.89
CA ASN A 178 -21.91 17.24 -8.83
C ASN A 178 -21.38 17.84 -7.51
N LYS A 179 -21.05 17.00 -6.51
CA LYS A 179 -20.44 17.47 -5.26
C LYS A 179 -18.93 17.48 -5.39
N LYS A 180 -18.31 18.66 -5.31
CA LYS A 180 -16.84 18.81 -5.27
C LYS A 180 -16.28 18.22 -3.98
N LEU A 181 -15.19 17.48 -4.09
CA LEU A 181 -14.52 16.80 -2.98
C LEU A 181 -13.02 17.05 -3.04
N SER A 182 -12.36 16.99 -1.89
CA SER A 182 -10.90 16.96 -1.88
C SER A 182 -10.40 15.62 -2.44
N PRO A 183 -9.17 15.55 -2.98
CA PRO A 183 -8.65 14.34 -3.63
C PRO A 183 -8.82 13.07 -2.84
N SER A 184 -8.42 13.06 -1.55
CA SER A 184 -8.56 11.87 -0.72
C SER A 184 -10.02 11.54 -0.42
N LYS A 185 -10.86 12.55 -0.15
CA LYS A 185 -12.30 12.33 0.12
C LYS A 185 -13.04 11.79 -1.09
N LEU A 186 -12.58 12.14 -2.31
CA LEU A 186 -13.16 11.60 -3.53
C LEU A 186 -12.92 10.11 -3.65
N LEU A 187 -11.67 9.65 -3.44
CA LEU A 187 -11.35 8.22 -3.45
C LEU A 187 -11.99 7.48 -2.27
N ASP A 188 -11.98 8.05 -1.06
CA ASP A 188 -12.68 7.47 0.09
C ASP A 188 -14.17 7.25 -0.23
N LYS A 189 -14.82 8.22 -0.91
CA LYS A 189 -16.22 8.10 -1.30
C LYS A 189 -16.44 7.02 -2.36
N LEU A 190 -15.57 6.91 -3.37
CA LEU A 190 -15.64 5.85 -4.38
C LEU A 190 -15.43 4.47 -3.77
N ASN A 191 -14.52 4.35 -2.80
CA ASN A 191 -14.28 3.09 -2.09
C ASN A 191 -15.45 2.66 -1.18
N PHE A 192 -16.37 3.57 -0.87
CA PHE A 192 -17.55 3.30 -0.05
C PHE A 192 -18.77 2.88 -0.87
N ILE A 193 -18.86 3.25 -2.13
CA ILE A 193 -19.96 2.93 -3.04
C ILE A 193 -19.84 1.51 -3.57
#